data_ccb4db86ef95e8c274c3ef8e78699511
#
_entry.id   ccb4db86ef95e8c274c3ef8e78699511
#
_cell.length_a   1.000
_cell.length_b   1.000
_cell.length_c   1.000
_cell.angle_alpha   90.00
_cell.angle_beta   90.00
_cell.angle_gamma   90.00
#
_symmetry.space_group_name_H-M   'P 1'
#
loop_
_entity.id
_entity.type
_entity.pdbx_description
1 polymer ?
#
loop_
_entity_poly.entity_id
_entity_poly.type
_entity_poly.pdbx_seq_one_letter_code
_entity_poly.pdbx_strand_id
1 'polypeptide(L)'
;MSSLCPACGGDQATLYGRYRDEEYFTSDDVFSYWHCLGCESVFLSPLPVDRLAEIYPANYYSFGPSGGAVVRVKEWLDSAYLARILRSLPGCSLDVLDVGGGVGRQLDLVRSLDSRVSFTQIVDLDPNAGVQAAASGHVYECGRIESFATQRKFHLILLLNLIEHVESPRAVLQKLASLLAPGGKILIKTPNVRALDARIFRRSYWAGLHVPRHWTLFTRASFERLLCKTELRVSEFSYTQGAPFWAASILAAWHRRGWISISHERPAVYHPLFGLIAAFFAGVDFIRGMLVPTSQMRLVLDRRSACDVRKTTERQRK
;
A
#
# COMPACT_ATOMS: atom_id res chain seq x y z
N MET A 1 -19.21 14.78 14.37
CA MET A 1 -18.75 15.50 13.17
C MET A 1 -18.55 14.46 12.08
N SER A 2 -19.27 14.55 10.97
CA SER A 2 -19.11 13.60 9.84
C SER A 2 -17.84 13.98 9.08
N SER A 3 -16.80 13.17 9.21
CA SER A 3 -15.57 13.36 8.45
C SER A 3 -15.84 13.00 6.99
N LEU A 4 -15.37 13.83 6.07
CA LEU A 4 -15.48 13.56 4.64
C LEU A 4 -14.64 12.33 4.28
N CYS A 5 -15.15 11.49 3.42
CA CYS A 5 -14.42 10.32 2.92
C CYS A 5 -13.17 10.75 2.12
N PRO A 6 -11.95 10.31 2.51
CA PRO A 6 -10.71 10.70 1.82
C PRO A 6 -10.65 10.24 0.36
N ALA A 7 -11.35 9.17 0.01
CA ALA A 7 -11.37 8.62 -1.35
C ALA A 7 -12.29 9.39 -2.29
N CYS A 8 -13.55 9.63 -1.92
CA CYS A 8 -14.53 10.24 -2.84
C CYS A 8 -14.98 11.66 -2.44
N GLY A 9 -14.75 12.07 -1.19
CA GLY A 9 -15.21 13.35 -0.62
C GLY A 9 -16.68 13.33 -0.17
N GLY A 10 -17.33 12.17 -0.13
CA GLY A 10 -18.71 12.03 0.37
C GLY A 10 -18.76 12.17 1.90
N ASP A 11 -19.91 12.61 2.40
CA ASP A 11 -20.17 12.88 3.82
C ASP A 11 -21.02 11.78 4.50
N GLN A 12 -21.54 10.84 3.71
CA GLN A 12 -22.35 9.73 4.24
C GLN A 12 -21.45 8.55 4.58
N ALA A 13 -21.33 8.29 5.87
CA ALA A 13 -20.58 7.14 6.38
C ALA A 13 -21.28 6.51 7.58
N THR A 14 -21.10 5.21 7.74
CA THR A 14 -21.56 4.44 8.90
C THR A 14 -20.38 3.87 9.66
N LEU A 15 -20.52 3.63 10.95
CA LEU A 15 -19.45 3.03 11.75
C LEU A 15 -19.15 1.63 11.21
N TYR A 16 -17.92 1.43 10.74
CA TYR A 16 -17.41 0.13 10.32
C TYR A 16 -17.05 -0.74 11.52
N GLY A 17 -16.35 -0.14 12.49
CA GLY A 17 -15.94 -0.79 13.73
C GLY A 17 -15.06 0.10 14.57
N ARG A 18 -14.79 -0.37 15.81
CA ARG A 18 -13.85 0.23 16.76
C ARG A 18 -12.80 -0.80 17.10
N TYR A 19 -11.52 -0.41 16.98
CA TYR A 19 -10.40 -1.32 17.13
C TYR A 19 -9.30 -0.70 17.95
N ARG A 20 -8.47 -1.56 18.58
CA ARG A 20 -7.22 -1.18 19.25
C ARG A 20 -6.04 -1.64 18.41
N ASP A 21 -4.84 -1.15 18.72
CA ASP A 21 -3.60 -1.67 18.14
C ASP A 21 -3.29 -3.07 18.73
N GLU A 22 -3.65 -4.11 18.00
CA GLU A 22 -3.38 -5.51 18.39
C GLU A 22 -2.18 -6.11 17.65
N GLU A 23 -1.42 -5.27 16.97
CA GLU A 23 -0.24 -5.69 16.23
C GLU A 23 1.04 -5.24 16.92
N TYR A 24 1.12 -3.98 17.32
CA TYR A 24 2.28 -3.39 18.00
C TYR A 24 2.00 -2.91 19.42
N PHE A 25 0.74 -2.86 19.83
CA PHE A 25 0.33 -2.45 21.18
C PHE A 25 0.91 -1.08 21.58
N THR A 26 0.88 -0.11 20.67
CA THR A 26 1.47 1.21 20.87
C THR A 26 0.63 2.10 21.79
N SER A 27 -0.67 1.84 21.89
CA SER A 27 -1.56 2.50 22.86
C SER A 27 -2.80 1.64 23.16
N ASP A 28 -3.46 1.95 24.29
CA ASP A 28 -4.76 1.37 24.67
C ASP A 28 -5.96 2.09 24.04
N ASP A 29 -5.72 3.05 23.17
CA ASP A 29 -6.77 3.84 22.54
C ASP A 29 -7.67 3.00 21.64
N VAL A 30 -8.89 3.46 21.49
CA VAL A 30 -9.88 2.88 20.61
C VAL A 30 -10.07 3.77 19.39
N PHE A 31 -9.73 3.26 18.24
CA PHE A 31 -9.80 3.95 16.95
C PHE A 31 -11.08 3.60 16.21
N SER A 32 -11.80 4.60 15.72
CA SER A 32 -13.06 4.43 15.00
C SER A 32 -12.83 4.45 13.49
N TYR A 33 -13.21 3.36 12.83
CA TYR A 33 -13.21 3.26 11.37
C TYR A 33 -14.63 3.43 10.83
N TRP A 34 -14.74 4.12 9.71
CA TRP A 34 -15.98 4.48 9.07
C TRP A 34 -16.07 3.89 7.67
N HIS A 35 -17.24 3.39 7.29
CA HIS A 35 -17.52 2.87 5.96
C HIS A 35 -18.27 3.93 5.15
N CYS A 36 -17.69 4.38 4.06
CA CYS A 36 -18.32 5.34 3.15
C CYS A 36 -19.40 4.67 2.33
N LEU A 37 -20.64 5.18 2.43
CA LEU A 37 -21.78 4.65 1.68
C LEU A 37 -21.70 4.99 0.18
N GLY A 38 -20.98 6.06 -0.19
CA GLY A 38 -20.84 6.50 -1.58
C GLY A 38 -19.82 5.70 -2.39
N CYS A 39 -18.72 5.20 -1.78
CA CYS A 39 -17.64 4.53 -2.51
C CYS A 39 -17.13 3.23 -1.88
N GLU A 40 -17.68 2.84 -0.74
CA GLU A 40 -17.31 1.60 -0.02
C GLU A 40 -15.87 1.54 0.52
N SER A 41 -15.13 2.66 0.56
CA SER A 41 -13.88 2.73 1.30
C SER A 41 -14.13 2.67 2.80
N VAL A 42 -13.14 2.18 3.55
CA VAL A 42 -13.15 2.25 5.01
C VAL A 42 -12.03 3.20 5.44
N PHE A 43 -12.32 4.14 6.33
CA PHE A 43 -11.35 5.14 6.73
C PHE A 43 -11.38 5.42 8.23
N LEU A 44 -10.22 5.75 8.76
CA LEU A 44 -10.02 6.15 10.16
C LEU A 44 -10.44 7.60 10.35
N SER A 45 -11.18 7.88 11.43
CA SER A 45 -11.48 9.25 11.84
C SER A 45 -11.80 9.32 13.34
N PRO A 46 -11.19 10.29 14.10
CA PRO A 46 -10.17 11.25 13.64
C PRO A 46 -8.82 10.60 13.31
N LEU A 47 -8.01 11.26 12.48
CA LEU A 47 -6.65 10.81 12.16
C LEU A 47 -5.68 11.19 13.28
N PRO A 48 -4.77 10.30 13.70
CA PRO A 48 -3.76 10.58 14.74
C PRO A 48 -2.51 11.26 14.15
N VAL A 49 -2.68 12.37 13.42
CA VAL A 49 -1.58 13.02 12.66
C VAL A 49 -0.45 13.53 13.57
N ASP A 50 -0.77 13.95 14.79
CA ASP A 50 0.19 14.50 15.76
C ASP A 50 0.89 13.39 16.58
N ARG A 51 0.55 12.12 16.34
CA ARG A 51 1.02 10.98 17.12
C ARG A 51 1.82 9.96 16.26
N LEU A 52 2.40 10.41 15.14
CA LEU A 52 3.14 9.53 14.25
C LEU A 52 4.29 8.81 14.95
N ALA A 53 5.07 9.52 15.78
CA ALA A 53 6.19 8.93 16.52
C ALA A 53 5.75 7.84 17.52
N GLU A 54 4.52 7.93 18.05
CA GLU A 54 3.96 6.93 18.95
C GLU A 54 3.46 5.70 18.19
N ILE A 55 2.70 5.92 17.12
CA ILE A 55 2.08 4.80 16.35
C ILE A 55 3.08 4.04 15.47
N TYR A 56 4.26 4.60 15.21
CA TYR A 56 5.37 3.93 14.51
C TYR A 56 6.53 3.69 15.48
N PRO A 57 6.49 2.60 16.27
CA PRO A 57 7.51 2.34 17.29
C PRO A 57 8.85 1.97 16.65
N ALA A 58 9.93 2.05 17.44
CA ALA A 58 11.29 1.75 16.93
C ALA A 58 11.47 0.33 16.38
N ASN A 59 10.65 -0.63 16.86
CA ASN A 59 10.60 -2.00 16.33
C ASN A 59 9.59 -2.18 15.20
N TYR A 60 8.98 -1.09 14.73
CA TYR A 60 8.18 -1.11 13.52
C TYR A 60 9.07 -1.46 12.34
N TYR A 61 8.68 -2.50 11.63
CA TYR A 61 9.44 -2.87 10.47
C TYR A 61 8.49 -3.13 9.30
N SER A 62 8.83 -2.53 8.18
CA SER A 62 8.05 -2.65 6.95
C SER A 62 8.31 -3.96 6.20
N PHE A 63 9.39 -4.69 6.58
CA PHE A 63 9.86 -5.85 5.83
C PHE A 63 10.34 -6.96 6.76
N GLY A 64 9.57 -8.06 6.84
CA GLY A 64 9.91 -9.25 7.61
C GLY A 64 11.21 -9.93 7.16
N PRO A 65 11.75 -10.81 8.03
CA PRO A 65 12.90 -11.62 7.66
C PRO A 65 12.57 -12.43 6.41
N SER A 66 13.35 -12.21 5.36
CA SER A 66 13.24 -12.94 4.10
C SER A 66 13.89 -14.32 4.27
N GLY A 67 13.10 -15.39 4.20
CA GLY A 67 13.63 -16.75 4.28
C GLY A 67 12.59 -17.80 3.88
N GLY A 68 13.03 -18.84 3.18
CA GLY A 68 12.21 -19.98 2.78
C GLY A 68 11.80 -20.03 1.30
N ALA A 69 11.43 -21.21 0.82
CA ALA A 69 11.10 -21.45 -0.59
C ALA A 69 9.90 -20.64 -1.07
N VAL A 70 8.86 -20.48 -0.22
CA VAL A 70 7.65 -19.73 -0.58
C VAL A 70 7.94 -18.24 -0.77
N VAL A 71 8.83 -17.67 0.04
CA VAL A 71 9.25 -16.27 -0.10
C VAL A 71 9.99 -16.09 -1.42
N ARG A 72 10.91 -17.00 -1.78
CA ARG A 72 11.65 -16.95 -3.06
C ARG A 72 10.73 -17.06 -4.27
N VAL A 73 9.72 -17.94 -4.24
CA VAL A 73 8.74 -18.05 -5.33
C VAL A 73 7.94 -16.75 -5.47
N LYS A 74 7.51 -16.17 -4.34
CA LYS A 74 6.83 -14.87 -4.35
C LYS A 74 7.72 -13.76 -4.95
N GLU A 75 8.95 -13.67 -4.50
CA GLU A 75 9.93 -12.69 -5.01
C GLU A 75 10.19 -12.88 -6.51
N TRP A 76 10.27 -14.11 -6.97
CA TRP A 76 10.39 -14.42 -8.40
C TRP A 76 9.17 -13.96 -9.20
N LEU A 77 7.94 -14.23 -8.71
CA LEU A 77 6.70 -13.78 -9.35
C LEU A 77 6.60 -12.25 -9.37
N ASP A 78 6.92 -11.59 -8.27
CA ASP A 78 6.92 -10.13 -8.17
C ASP A 78 7.99 -9.52 -9.10
N SER A 79 9.17 -10.15 -9.21
CA SER A 79 10.25 -9.74 -10.13
C SER A 79 9.84 -9.90 -11.59
N ALA A 80 9.23 -11.02 -11.96
CA ALA A 80 8.73 -11.25 -13.31
C ALA A 80 7.66 -10.23 -13.72
N TYR A 81 6.76 -9.88 -12.79
CA TYR A 81 5.75 -8.85 -13.01
C TYR A 81 6.40 -7.46 -13.20
N LEU A 82 7.35 -7.11 -12.34
CA LEU A 82 8.06 -5.83 -12.40
C LEU A 82 8.88 -5.71 -13.68
N ALA A 83 9.59 -6.77 -14.09
CA ALA A 83 10.32 -6.83 -15.35
C ALA A 83 9.40 -6.63 -16.57
N ARG A 84 8.17 -7.17 -16.52
CA ARG A 84 7.16 -6.93 -17.58
C ARG A 84 6.75 -5.47 -17.65
N ILE A 85 6.55 -4.81 -16.52
CA ILE A 85 6.25 -3.35 -16.47
C ILE A 85 7.42 -2.58 -17.06
N LEU A 86 8.66 -2.83 -16.61
CA LEU A 86 9.85 -2.13 -17.09
C LEU A 86 9.99 -2.25 -18.61
N ARG A 87 9.84 -3.45 -19.18
CA ARG A 87 9.88 -3.67 -20.63
C ARG A 87 8.82 -2.89 -21.41
N SER A 88 7.71 -2.53 -20.78
CA SER A 88 6.63 -1.76 -21.41
C SER A 88 6.86 -0.24 -21.38
N LEU A 89 7.89 0.23 -20.67
CA LEU A 89 8.22 1.64 -20.57
C LEU A 89 9.03 2.10 -21.78
N PRO A 90 8.72 3.29 -22.33
CA PRO A 90 9.48 3.86 -23.45
C PRO A 90 10.85 4.38 -22.99
N GLY A 91 11.76 4.51 -23.94
CA GLY A 91 13.07 5.12 -23.73
C GLY A 91 14.21 4.13 -23.53
N CYS A 92 15.43 4.62 -23.74
CA CYS A 92 16.68 3.89 -23.55
C CYS A 92 17.35 4.17 -22.19
N SER A 93 16.80 5.08 -21.40
CA SER A 93 17.21 5.42 -20.03
C SER A 93 15.95 5.61 -19.19
N LEU A 94 15.89 4.96 -18.04
CA LEU A 94 14.74 4.97 -17.14
C LEU A 94 15.11 5.60 -15.80
N ASP A 95 14.31 6.58 -15.38
CA ASP A 95 14.35 7.17 -14.04
C ASP A 95 13.23 6.56 -13.20
N VAL A 96 13.55 6.08 -12.01
CA VAL A 96 12.59 5.40 -11.12
C VAL A 96 12.54 6.09 -9.76
N LEU A 97 11.31 6.34 -9.28
CA LEU A 97 11.01 6.89 -7.96
C LEU A 97 10.34 5.81 -7.11
N ASP A 98 10.78 5.65 -5.87
CA ASP A 98 10.11 4.81 -4.87
C ASP A 98 9.65 5.69 -3.70
N VAL A 99 8.35 5.80 -3.51
CA VAL A 99 7.76 6.59 -2.42
C VAL A 99 7.43 5.66 -1.25
N GLY A 100 8.06 5.92 -0.10
CA GLY A 100 8.05 5.01 1.03
C GLY A 100 8.98 3.81 0.83
N GLY A 101 10.06 4.01 0.05
CA GLY A 101 10.98 2.94 -0.35
C GLY A 101 11.98 2.49 0.71
N GLY A 102 12.01 3.15 1.88
CA GLY A 102 12.92 2.83 2.98
C GLY A 102 14.37 2.75 2.52
N VAL A 103 15.02 1.64 2.73
CA VAL A 103 16.44 1.41 2.37
C VAL A 103 16.70 1.13 0.88
N GLY A 104 15.66 1.12 0.03
CA GLY A 104 15.82 1.02 -1.43
C GLY A 104 15.82 -0.39 -2.02
N ARG A 105 15.43 -1.44 -1.28
CA ARG A 105 15.45 -2.84 -1.78
C ARG A 105 14.68 -3.03 -3.09
N GLN A 106 13.56 -2.33 -3.27
CA GLN A 106 12.79 -2.41 -4.52
C GLN A 106 13.53 -1.76 -5.69
N LEU A 107 14.25 -0.68 -5.44
CA LEU A 107 15.07 -0.03 -6.46
C LEU A 107 16.31 -0.85 -6.84
N ASP A 108 16.93 -1.57 -5.89
CA ASP A 108 17.96 -2.54 -6.19
C ASP A 108 17.44 -3.64 -7.11
N LEU A 109 16.25 -4.17 -6.82
CA LEU A 109 15.60 -5.16 -7.68
C LEU A 109 15.32 -4.57 -9.07
N VAL A 110 14.75 -3.37 -9.16
CA VAL A 110 14.46 -2.69 -10.43
C VAL A 110 15.73 -2.54 -11.28
N ARG A 111 16.84 -2.10 -10.68
CA ARG A 111 18.14 -1.99 -11.37
C ARG A 111 18.68 -3.34 -11.87
N SER A 112 18.46 -4.40 -11.10
CA SER A 112 18.89 -5.74 -11.50
C SER A 112 18.08 -6.33 -12.65
N LEU A 113 16.83 -5.88 -12.83
CA LEU A 113 15.90 -6.39 -13.83
C LEU A 113 16.01 -5.70 -15.20
N ASP A 114 16.50 -4.46 -15.24
CA ASP A 114 16.56 -3.69 -16.49
C ASP A 114 17.75 -2.72 -16.49
N SER A 115 18.73 -2.96 -17.36
CA SER A 115 19.94 -2.14 -17.48
C SER A 115 19.70 -0.70 -17.95
N ARG A 116 18.50 -0.37 -18.45
CA ARG A 116 18.09 1.00 -18.78
C ARG A 116 17.85 1.86 -17.55
N VAL A 117 17.71 1.27 -16.35
CA VAL A 117 17.50 2.03 -15.10
C VAL A 117 18.80 2.74 -14.72
N SER A 118 18.87 4.00 -15.06
CA SER A 118 20.07 4.86 -14.90
C SER A 118 20.00 5.78 -13.68
N PHE A 119 18.77 6.08 -13.19
CA PHE A 119 18.58 6.93 -12.03
C PHE A 119 17.49 6.35 -11.12
N THR A 120 17.78 6.34 -9.81
CA THR A 120 16.84 5.86 -8.78
C THR A 120 16.78 6.84 -7.62
N GLN A 121 15.56 7.17 -7.19
CA GLN A 121 15.33 8.09 -6.08
C GLN A 121 14.28 7.53 -5.11
N ILE A 122 14.48 7.81 -3.83
CA ILE A 122 13.57 7.47 -2.74
C ILE A 122 13.07 8.76 -2.11
N VAL A 123 11.78 8.81 -1.78
CA VAL A 123 11.19 9.80 -0.88
C VAL A 123 10.55 9.05 0.27
N ASP A 124 11.08 9.22 1.49
CA ASP A 124 10.62 8.49 2.67
C ASP A 124 10.74 9.37 3.93
N LEU A 125 10.00 9.03 4.99
CA LEU A 125 10.01 9.79 6.26
C LEU A 125 11.14 9.35 7.21
N ASP A 126 11.74 8.16 7.03
CA ASP A 126 12.76 7.62 7.92
C ASP A 126 14.17 8.14 7.57
N PRO A 127 14.75 9.07 8.36
CA PRO A 127 16.09 9.57 8.08
C PRO A 127 17.18 8.49 8.19
N ASN A 128 16.94 7.43 8.98
CA ASN A 128 17.94 6.38 9.18
C ASN A 128 18.06 5.48 7.95
N ALA A 129 16.97 5.27 7.22
CA ALA A 129 16.98 4.52 5.97
C ALA A 129 17.85 5.19 4.89
N GLY A 130 17.94 6.53 4.93
CA GLY A 130 18.70 7.32 3.94
C GLY A 130 20.18 6.99 3.85
N VAL A 131 20.83 6.65 4.97
CA VAL A 131 22.24 6.27 5.00
C VAL A 131 22.47 5.00 4.19
N GLN A 132 21.65 3.99 4.40
CA GLN A 132 21.77 2.70 3.70
C GLN A 132 21.35 2.84 2.23
N ALA A 133 20.30 3.59 1.93
CA ALA A 133 19.88 3.86 0.57
C ALA A 133 20.95 4.57 -0.25
N ALA A 134 21.61 5.59 0.32
CA ALA A 134 22.71 6.30 -0.32
C ALA A 134 23.94 5.39 -0.54
N ALA A 135 24.27 4.52 0.41
CA ALA A 135 25.34 3.53 0.27
C ALA A 135 25.05 2.55 -0.88
N SER A 136 23.77 2.26 -1.18
CA SER A 136 23.34 1.46 -2.34
C SER A 136 23.29 2.28 -3.64
N GLY A 137 23.63 3.57 -3.61
CA GLY A 137 23.69 4.45 -4.78
C GLY A 137 22.33 5.01 -5.21
N HIS A 138 21.36 5.08 -4.29
CA HIS A 138 20.09 5.75 -4.52
C HIS A 138 20.15 7.21 -4.03
N VAL A 139 19.50 8.11 -4.75
CA VAL A 139 19.24 9.46 -4.23
C VAL A 139 18.13 9.36 -3.19
N TYR A 140 18.32 9.96 -2.02
CA TYR A 140 17.34 9.90 -0.93
C TYR A 140 16.90 11.30 -0.52
N GLU A 141 15.61 11.48 -0.40
CA GLU A 141 14.96 12.69 0.12
C GLU A 141 14.14 12.32 1.36
N CYS A 142 14.52 12.86 2.52
CA CYS A 142 13.79 12.66 3.76
C CYS A 142 12.63 13.66 3.82
N GLY A 143 11.40 13.17 3.66
CA GLY A 143 10.22 14.03 3.68
C GLY A 143 8.97 13.37 3.11
N ARG A 144 7.90 14.16 3.07
CA ARG A 144 6.61 13.74 2.49
C ARG A 144 6.62 13.97 0.99
N ILE A 145 5.99 13.07 0.25
CA ILE A 145 5.87 13.19 -1.21
C ILE A 145 5.11 14.45 -1.64
N GLU A 146 4.17 14.93 -0.82
CA GLU A 146 3.38 16.12 -1.09
C GLU A 146 4.25 17.38 -1.18
N SER A 147 5.31 17.47 -0.37
CA SER A 147 6.26 18.59 -0.35
C SER A 147 7.48 18.37 -1.25
N PHE A 148 7.66 17.16 -1.77
CA PHE A 148 8.82 16.83 -2.62
C PHE A 148 8.87 17.70 -3.88
N ALA A 149 9.98 18.42 -4.11
CA ALA A 149 10.17 19.32 -5.24
C ALA A 149 11.30 18.82 -6.14
N THR A 150 10.99 18.61 -7.41
CA THR A 150 11.97 18.24 -8.43
C THR A 150 11.47 18.61 -9.82
N GLN A 151 12.40 18.91 -10.73
CA GLN A 151 12.12 19.07 -12.15
C GLN A 151 12.19 17.73 -12.92
N ARG A 152 12.70 16.68 -12.25
CA ARG A 152 12.85 15.36 -12.84
C ARG A 152 11.49 14.71 -13.07
N LYS A 153 11.36 13.95 -14.16
CA LYS A 153 10.19 13.11 -14.45
C LYS A 153 10.62 11.65 -14.43
N PHE A 154 9.74 10.82 -13.88
CA PHE A 154 10.03 9.41 -13.65
C PHE A 154 9.24 8.52 -14.60
N HIS A 155 9.90 7.54 -15.18
CA HIS A 155 9.29 6.55 -16.05
C HIS A 155 8.53 5.48 -15.27
N LEU A 156 9.00 5.17 -14.04
CA LEU A 156 8.28 4.32 -13.10
C LEU A 156 8.25 4.99 -11.73
N ILE A 157 7.08 5.02 -11.12
CA ILE A 157 6.90 5.43 -9.73
C ILE A 157 6.32 4.24 -8.96
N LEU A 158 6.98 3.83 -7.89
CA LEU A 158 6.52 2.80 -6.97
C LEU A 158 5.82 3.45 -5.78
N LEU A 159 4.67 2.90 -5.39
CA LEU A 159 3.89 3.29 -4.22
C LEU A 159 3.33 2.01 -3.57
N LEU A 160 4.21 1.30 -2.86
CA LEU A 160 3.93 -0.06 -2.39
C LEU A 160 3.57 -0.05 -0.90
N ASN A 161 2.28 -0.27 -0.60
CA ASN A 161 1.70 -0.21 0.74
C ASN A 161 1.98 1.14 1.43
N LEU A 162 1.70 2.24 0.73
CA LEU A 162 1.85 3.59 1.25
C LEU A 162 0.57 4.44 1.10
N ILE A 163 -0.19 4.28 0.01
CA ILE A 163 -1.37 5.11 -0.26
C ILE A 163 -2.44 5.04 0.84
N GLU A 164 -2.48 3.95 1.56
CA GLU A 164 -3.36 3.73 2.71
C GLU A 164 -2.93 4.49 3.97
N HIS A 165 -1.68 4.95 4.05
CA HIS A 165 -1.12 5.67 5.20
C HIS A 165 -1.16 7.19 5.07
N VAL A 166 -1.53 7.72 3.92
CA VAL A 166 -1.48 9.16 3.67
C VAL A 166 -2.79 9.85 4.04
N GLU A 167 -2.68 11.10 4.49
CA GLU A 167 -3.82 11.92 4.88
C GLU A 167 -4.73 12.25 3.70
N SER A 168 -4.15 12.59 2.55
CA SER A 168 -4.86 12.93 1.33
C SER A 168 -4.40 12.07 0.14
N PRO A 169 -4.99 10.87 -0.05
CA PRO A 169 -4.63 10.00 -1.18
C PRO A 169 -4.75 10.69 -2.53
N ARG A 170 -5.73 11.59 -2.68
CA ARG A 170 -5.92 12.35 -3.92
C ARG A 170 -4.77 13.32 -4.19
N ALA A 171 -4.34 14.08 -3.19
CA ALA A 171 -3.22 15.03 -3.33
C ALA A 171 -1.93 14.28 -3.69
N VAL A 172 -1.67 13.14 -3.07
CA VAL A 172 -0.55 12.27 -3.41
C VAL A 172 -0.62 11.83 -4.87
N LEU A 173 -1.75 11.29 -5.32
CA LEU A 173 -1.89 10.84 -6.72
C LEU A 173 -1.76 11.98 -7.74
N GLN A 174 -2.26 13.17 -7.42
CA GLN A 174 -2.08 14.37 -8.27
C GLN A 174 -0.59 14.76 -8.33
N LYS A 175 0.10 14.71 -7.20
CA LYS A 175 1.54 14.93 -7.14
C LYS A 175 2.30 13.91 -7.99
N LEU A 176 2.03 12.61 -7.82
CA LEU A 176 2.67 11.57 -8.62
C LEU A 176 2.38 11.73 -10.12
N ALA A 177 1.14 12.10 -10.49
CA ALA A 177 0.82 12.41 -11.87
C ALA A 177 1.70 13.54 -12.42
N SER A 178 1.96 14.58 -11.63
CA SER A 178 2.83 15.69 -12.06
C SER A 178 4.30 15.28 -12.26
N LEU A 179 4.76 14.25 -11.57
CA LEU A 179 6.13 13.72 -11.63
C LEU A 179 6.32 12.66 -12.73
N LEU A 180 5.25 12.18 -13.35
CA LEU A 180 5.31 11.11 -14.34
C LEU A 180 5.87 11.60 -15.67
N ALA A 181 6.83 10.86 -16.22
CA ALA A 181 7.33 11.07 -17.58
C ALA A 181 6.26 10.72 -18.63
N PRO A 182 6.35 11.20 -19.87
CA PRO A 182 5.50 10.77 -20.97
C PRO A 182 5.60 9.24 -21.16
N GLY A 183 4.45 8.55 -21.16
CA GLY A 183 4.40 7.08 -21.22
C GLY A 183 4.83 6.34 -19.95
N GLY A 184 5.12 7.08 -18.88
CA GLY A 184 5.49 6.51 -17.58
C GLY A 184 4.31 5.87 -16.87
N LYS A 185 4.62 5.05 -15.85
CA LYS A 185 3.63 4.29 -15.07
C LYS A 185 3.83 4.46 -13.57
N ILE A 186 2.73 4.36 -12.81
CA ILE A 186 2.74 4.27 -11.35
C ILE A 186 2.30 2.86 -10.98
N LEU A 187 3.11 2.14 -10.22
CA LEU A 187 2.77 0.85 -9.65
C LEU A 187 2.34 1.03 -8.19
N ILE A 188 1.08 0.71 -7.90
CA ILE A 188 0.52 0.79 -6.56
C ILE A 188 0.18 -0.60 -6.05
N LYS A 189 0.48 -0.85 -4.77
CA LYS A 189 0.03 -2.00 -4.02
C LYS A 189 -0.61 -1.51 -2.73
N THR A 190 -1.80 -2.02 -2.39
CA THR A 190 -2.56 -1.58 -1.20
C THR A 190 -3.52 -2.68 -0.72
N PRO A 191 -3.88 -2.73 0.58
CA PRO A 191 -4.86 -3.68 1.09
C PRO A 191 -6.24 -3.53 0.43
N ASN A 192 -6.97 -4.65 0.36
CA ASN A 192 -8.32 -4.73 -0.15
C ASN A 192 -9.31 -5.02 0.98
N VAL A 193 -10.12 -4.05 1.37
CA VAL A 193 -11.08 -4.21 2.46
C VAL A 193 -12.25 -5.15 2.13
N ARG A 194 -12.44 -5.54 0.86
CA ARG A 194 -13.46 -6.53 0.44
C ARG A 194 -12.96 -7.98 0.41
N ALA A 195 -11.73 -8.23 0.83
CA ALA A 195 -11.16 -9.57 0.90
C ALA A 195 -11.91 -10.48 1.90
N LEU A 196 -11.75 -11.79 1.74
CA LEU A 196 -12.40 -12.78 2.61
C LEU A 196 -11.92 -12.68 4.04
N ASP A 197 -10.62 -12.55 4.26
CA ASP A 197 -10.01 -12.35 5.58
C ASP A 197 -10.53 -11.07 6.25
N ALA A 198 -10.67 -9.97 5.51
CA ALA A 198 -11.28 -8.74 6.03
C ALA A 198 -12.71 -8.99 6.53
N ARG A 199 -13.50 -9.83 5.84
CA ARG A 199 -14.87 -10.18 6.25
C ARG A 199 -14.90 -11.10 7.45
N ILE A 200 -14.02 -12.11 7.51
CA ILE A 200 -13.94 -13.10 8.60
C ILE A 200 -13.52 -12.39 9.89
N PHE A 201 -12.46 -11.58 9.83
CA PHE A 201 -11.87 -10.94 11.01
C PHE A 201 -12.45 -9.56 11.34
N ARG A 202 -13.45 -9.08 10.59
CA ARG A 202 -14.07 -7.77 10.79
C ARG A 202 -14.51 -7.50 12.23
N ARG A 203 -15.07 -8.52 12.92
CA ARG A 203 -15.57 -8.40 14.30
C ARG A 203 -14.51 -8.67 15.37
N SER A 204 -13.34 -9.09 14.97
CA SER A 204 -12.18 -9.28 15.85
C SER A 204 -11.08 -8.28 15.50
N TYR A 205 -10.02 -8.73 14.89
CA TYR A 205 -8.94 -7.90 14.39
C TYR A 205 -8.50 -8.41 13.02
N TRP A 206 -8.73 -7.64 11.98
CA TRP A 206 -8.15 -7.89 10.66
C TRP A 206 -6.83 -7.12 10.53
N ALA A 207 -5.71 -7.82 10.36
CA ALA A 207 -4.39 -7.19 10.30
C ALA A 207 -4.23 -6.22 9.10
N GLY A 208 -5.06 -6.34 8.06
CA GLY A 208 -5.09 -5.34 6.98
C GLY A 208 -5.65 -3.97 7.40
N LEU A 209 -6.27 -3.84 8.60
CA LEU A 209 -6.58 -2.52 9.20
C LEU A 209 -5.32 -1.84 9.72
N HIS A 210 -4.32 -2.60 10.14
CA HIS A 210 -3.04 -2.12 10.66
C HIS A 210 -3.20 -0.91 11.60
N VAL A 211 -4.10 -1.07 12.58
CA VAL A 211 -4.57 0.00 13.47
C VAL A 211 -3.42 0.60 14.28
N PRO A 212 -3.30 1.92 14.36
CA PRO A 212 -4.04 2.99 13.69
C PRO A 212 -3.32 3.54 12.45
N ARG A 213 -2.48 2.74 11.77
CA ARG A 213 -1.54 3.18 10.73
C ARG A 213 -2.18 3.27 9.35
N HIS A 214 -3.13 2.38 9.02
CA HIS A 214 -3.89 2.49 7.78
C HIS A 214 -5.06 3.46 7.95
N TRP A 215 -4.98 4.60 7.28
CA TRP A 215 -5.96 5.67 7.39
C TRP A 215 -7.09 5.56 6.37
N THR A 216 -6.80 5.00 5.20
CA THR A 216 -7.82 4.75 4.17
C THR A 216 -7.61 3.39 3.52
N LEU A 217 -8.63 2.56 3.62
CA LEU A 217 -8.65 1.23 3.01
C LEU A 217 -9.59 1.23 1.81
N PHE A 218 -9.11 0.71 0.72
CA PHE A 218 -9.77 0.80 -0.56
C PHE A 218 -10.47 -0.50 -0.94
N THR A 219 -11.48 -0.35 -1.79
CA THR A 219 -11.96 -1.37 -2.73
C THR A 219 -11.50 -0.96 -4.13
N ARG A 220 -11.59 -1.85 -5.12
CA ARG A 220 -11.37 -1.45 -6.51
C ARG A 220 -12.24 -0.26 -6.91
N ALA A 221 -13.54 -0.30 -6.59
CA ALA A 221 -14.47 0.77 -6.93
C ALA A 221 -14.12 2.10 -6.25
N SER A 222 -13.74 2.08 -4.95
CA SER A 222 -13.35 3.30 -4.26
C SER A 222 -12.06 3.91 -4.83
N PHE A 223 -11.12 3.06 -5.25
CA PHE A 223 -9.89 3.51 -5.88
C PHE A 223 -10.15 4.14 -7.25
N GLU A 224 -11.01 3.53 -8.07
CA GLU A 224 -11.45 4.10 -9.35
C GLU A 224 -12.15 5.45 -9.15
N ARG A 225 -12.98 5.60 -8.11
CA ARG A 225 -13.59 6.90 -7.75
C ARG A 225 -12.57 7.94 -7.27
N LEU A 226 -11.56 7.51 -6.52
CA LEU A 226 -10.45 8.39 -6.13
C LEU A 226 -9.75 8.98 -7.36
N LEU A 227 -9.56 8.18 -8.41
CA LEU A 227 -8.92 8.59 -9.65
C LEU A 227 -9.78 9.50 -10.53
N CYS A 228 -11.11 9.55 -10.37
CA CYS A 228 -11.99 10.35 -11.22
C CYS A 228 -11.64 11.85 -11.25
N LYS A 229 -11.01 12.36 -10.19
CA LYS A 229 -10.58 13.78 -10.08
C LYS A 229 -9.07 13.94 -10.24
N THR A 230 -8.42 13.01 -10.93
CA THR A 230 -7.00 13.04 -11.28
C THR A 230 -6.82 12.84 -12.78
N GLU A 231 -5.62 13.12 -13.28
CA GLU A 231 -5.23 12.84 -14.68
C GLU A 231 -4.85 11.37 -14.91
N LEU A 232 -5.04 10.52 -13.91
CA LEU A 232 -4.63 9.11 -13.94
C LEU A 232 -5.82 8.20 -14.26
N ARG A 233 -5.49 7.05 -14.86
CA ARG A 233 -6.42 5.93 -15.05
C ARG A 233 -5.74 4.61 -14.66
N VAL A 234 -6.53 3.60 -14.34
CA VAL A 234 -6.04 2.24 -14.18
C VAL A 234 -5.83 1.63 -15.55
N SER A 235 -4.57 1.31 -15.89
CA SER A 235 -4.22 0.58 -17.12
C SER A 235 -4.17 -0.92 -16.89
N GLU A 236 -3.78 -1.36 -15.68
CA GLU A 236 -3.80 -2.78 -15.28
C GLU A 236 -4.27 -2.91 -13.84
N PHE A 237 -5.02 -3.97 -13.56
CA PHE A 237 -5.50 -4.30 -12.24
C PHE A 237 -5.36 -5.80 -11.98
N SER A 238 -4.89 -6.16 -10.78
CA SER A 238 -4.91 -7.53 -10.29
C SER A 238 -5.06 -7.60 -8.79
N TYR A 239 -5.62 -8.70 -8.30
CA TYR A 239 -5.50 -9.06 -6.89
C TYR A 239 -4.20 -9.83 -6.68
N THR A 240 -3.61 -9.68 -5.51
CA THR A 240 -2.39 -10.39 -5.11
C THR A 240 -2.52 -10.90 -3.68
N GLN A 241 -1.72 -11.89 -3.34
CA GLN A 241 -1.82 -12.55 -2.05
C GLN A 241 -1.56 -11.56 -0.88
N GLY A 242 -2.27 -11.77 0.23
CA GLY A 242 -2.12 -11.03 1.48
C GLY A 242 -1.84 -11.96 2.65
N ALA A 243 -1.01 -12.97 2.45
CA ALA A 243 -0.67 -13.99 3.43
C ALA A 243 -0.27 -13.44 4.82
N PRO A 244 0.50 -12.32 4.92
CA PRO A 244 0.78 -11.70 6.22
C PRO A 244 -0.48 -11.25 6.98
N PHE A 245 -1.51 -10.77 6.28
CA PHE A 245 -2.76 -10.36 6.93
C PHE A 245 -3.52 -11.54 7.53
N TRP A 246 -3.55 -12.68 6.83
CA TRP A 246 -4.08 -13.92 7.36
C TRP A 246 -3.34 -14.36 8.62
N ALA A 247 -2.00 -14.41 8.55
CA ALA A 247 -1.17 -14.88 9.67
C ALA A 247 -1.34 -14.00 10.89
N ALA A 248 -1.21 -12.69 10.76
CA ALA A 248 -1.35 -11.76 11.87
C ALA A 248 -2.78 -11.78 12.45
N SER A 249 -3.83 -11.84 11.61
CA SER A 249 -5.23 -11.90 12.07
C SER A 249 -5.52 -13.19 12.87
N ILE A 250 -5.01 -14.33 12.42
CA ILE A 250 -5.17 -15.61 13.11
C ILE A 250 -4.45 -15.57 14.46
N LEU A 251 -3.20 -15.10 14.49
CA LEU A 251 -2.42 -14.99 15.71
C LEU A 251 -3.06 -14.02 16.70
N ALA A 252 -3.58 -12.87 16.25
CA ALA A 252 -4.33 -11.96 17.09
C ALA A 252 -5.60 -12.62 17.66
N ALA A 253 -6.32 -13.41 16.86
CA ALA A 253 -7.49 -14.14 17.32
C ALA A 253 -7.13 -15.24 18.36
N TRP A 254 -5.98 -15.88 18.24
CA TRP A 254 -5.47 -16.85 19.21
C TRP A 254 -4.98 -16.18 20.51
N HIS A 255 -4.32 -15.04 20.38
CA HIS A 255 -3.91 -14.23 21.54
C HIS A 255 -5.13 -13.81 22.37
N ARG A 256 -6.19 -13.29 21.73
CA ARG A 256 -7.44 -12.94 22.41
C ARG A 256 -8.10 -14.12 23.16
N ARG A 257 -7.85 -15.36 22.74
CA ARG A 257 -8.34 -16.57 23.42
C ARG A 257 -7.39 -17.08 24.52
N GLY A 258 -6.25 -16.40 24.71
CA GLY A 258 -5.22 -16.83 25.66
C GLY A 258 -4.42 -18.06 25.21
N TRP A 259 -4.52 -18.47 23.94
CA TRP A 259 -3.80 -19.65 23.43
C TRP A 259 -2.33 -19.37 23.16
N ILE A 260 -2.00 -18.13 22.83
CA ILE A 260 -0.64 -17.64 22.62
C ILE A 260 -0.47 -16.26 23.26
N SER A 261 0.78 -15.80 23.40
CA SER A 261 1.10 -14.43 23.84
C SER A 261 1.81 -13.68 22.73
N ILE A 262 1.30 -12.49 22.40
CA ILE A 262 1.97 -11.47 21.59
C ILE A 262 1.95 -10.17 22.39
N SER A 263 2.99 -9.33 22.19
CA SER A 263 3.16 -8.10 22.95
C SER A 263 3.86 -7.04 22.08
N HIS A 264 4.03 -5.84 22.64
CA HIS A 264 4.82 -4.79 22.02
C HIS A 264 6.25 -5.24 21.67
N GLU A 265 6.92 -5.98 22.57
CA GLU A 265 8.29 -6.47 22.33
C GLU A 265 8.33 -7.65 21.36
N ARG A 266 7.25 -8.43 21.30
CA ARG A 266 7.12 -9.61 20.42
C ARG A 266 5.81 -9.56 19.63
N PRO A 267 5.71 -8.66 18.63
CA PRO A 267 4.57 -8.61 17.73
C PRO A 267 4.31 -9.93 16.99
N ALA A 268 3.12 -10.08 16.45
CA ALA A 268 2.69 -11.29 15.75
C ALA A 268 3.67 -11.79 14.68
N VAL A 269 4.33 -10.86 14.00
CA VAL A 269 5.29 -11.15 12.93
C VAL A 269 6.54 -11.89 13.38
N TYR A 270 6.91 -11.79 14.66
CA TYR A 270 8.03 -12.54 15.27
C TYR A 270 7.58 -13.86 15.87
N HIS A 271 6.29 -14.19 15.84
CA HIS A 271 5.79 -15.46 16.37
C HIS A 271 6.24 -16.62 15.47
N PRO A 272 6.74 -17.76 16.04
CA PRO A 272 7.27 -18.89 15.25
C PRO A 272 6.29 -19.44 14.20
N LEU A 273 4.99 -19.41 14.48
CA LEU A 273 3.95 -19.89 13.57
C LEU A 273 3.61 -18.91 12.46
N PHE A 274 4.06 -17.64 12.53
CA PHE A 274 3.71 -16.62 11.53
C PHE A 274 4.10 -17.06 10.11
N GLY A 275 5.36 -17.51 9.96
CA GLY A 275 5.87 -17.95 8.65
C GLY A 275 5.11 -19.15 8.07
N LEU A 276 4.76 -20.12 8.90
CA LEU A 276 4.01 -21.31 8.48
C LEU A 276 2.58 -20.96 8.03
N ILE A 277 1.88 -20.15 8.83
CA ILE A 277 0.52 -19.70 8.50
C ILE A 277 0.55 -18.85 7.24
N ALA A 278 1.51 -17.93 7.13
CA ALA A 278 1.67 -17.09 5.95
C ALA A 278 1.98 -17.93 4.69
N ALA A 279 2.85 -18.95 4.79
CA ALA A 279 3.15 -19.85 3.68
C ALA A 279 1.92 -20.61 3.19
N PHE A 280 1.12 -21.14 4.11
CA PHE A 280 -0.13 -21.84 3.77
C PHE A 280 -1.11 -20.91 3.04
N PHE A 281 -1.37 -19.72 3.60
CA PHE A 281 -2.31 -18.77 2.99
C PHE A 281 -1.76 -18.09 1.73
N ALA A 282 -0.44 -18.05 1.53
CA ALA A 282 0.13 -17.64 0.24
C ALA A 282 -0.29 -18.60 -0.89
N GLY A 283 -0.24 -19.92 -0.63
CA GLY A 283 -0.74 -20.92 -1.56
C GLY A 283 -2.26 -20.83 -1.80
N VAL A 284 -3.03 -20.66 -0.71
CA VAL A 284 -4.49 -20.49 -0.80
C VAL A 284 -4.85 -19.24 -1.61
N ASP A 285 -4.24 -18.10 -1.33
CA ASP A 285 -4.52 -16.84 -2.03
C ASP A 285 -3.99 -16.88 -3.49
N PHE A 286 -2.92 -17.62 -3.78
CA PHE A 286 -2.45 -17.80 -5.15
C PHE A 286 -3.52 -18.48 -6.02
N ILE A 287 -4.13 -19.55 -5.50
CA ILE A 287 -5.22 -20.26 -6.21
C ILE A 287 -6.48 -19.39 -6.27
N ARG A 288 -6.88 -18.79 -5.14
CA ARG A 288 -8.08 -17.96 -5.05
C ARG A 288 -7.99 -16.68 -5.87
N GLY A 289 -6.82 -16.06 -5.95
CA GLY A 289 -6.59 -14.80 -6.65
C GLY A 289 -6.90 -14.86 -8.16
N MET A 290 -7.01 -16.07 -8.72
CA MET A 290 -7.46 -16.29 -10.10
C MET A 290 -8.97 -16.11 -10.27
N LEU A 291 -9.76 -16.26 -9.19
CA LEU A 291 -11.22 -16.35 -9.27
C LEU A 291 -11.93 -15.28 -8.42
N VAL A 292 -11.34 -14.88 -7.31
CA VAL A 292 -11.99 -14.01 -6.32
C VAL A 292 -11.01 -12.95 -5.76
N PRO A 293 -11.54 -11.83 -5.22
CA PRO A 293 -10.72 -10.82 -4.55
C PRO A 293 -9.92 -11.40 -3.38
N THR A 294 -8.62 -11.13 -3.36
CA THR A 294 -7.72 -11.45 -2.25
C THR A 294 -7.34 -10.20 -1.45
N SER A 295 -6.50 -10.37 -0.44
CA SER A 295 -6.26 -9.38 0.61
C SER A 295 -5.51 -8.13 0.16
N GLN A 296 -4.88 -8.18 -1.01
CA GLN A 296 -4.21 -7.01 -1.58
C GLN A 296 -4.61 -6.76 -3.03
N MET A 297 -4.58 -5.51 -3.43
CA MET A 297 -4.75 -5.04 -4.81
C MET A 297 -3.42 -4.52 -5.34
N ARG A 298 -3.20 -4.73 -6.63
CA ARG A 298 -2.11 -4.17 -7.39
C ARG A 298 -2.68 -3.45 -8.61
N LEU A 299 -2.31 -2.19 -8.77
CA LEU A 299 -2.78 -1.32 -9.82
C LEU A 299 -1.58 -0.72 -10.55
N VAL A 300 -1.65 -0.71 -11.87
CA VAL A 300 -0.76 0.12 -12.70
C VAL A 300 -1.58 1.27 -13.23
N LEU A 301 -1.09 2.48 -12.97
CA LEU A 301 -1.72 3.69 -13.45
C LEU A 301 -0.86 4.32 -14.54
N ASP A 302 -1.52 4.93 -15.53
CA ASP A 302 -0.90 5.83 -16.50
C ASP A 302 -1.73 7.12 -16.63
N ARG A 303 -1.20 8.09 -17.36
CA ARG A 303 -1.96 9.31 -17.65
C ARG A 303 -3.10 9.01 -18.63
N ARG A 304 -4.23 9.65 -18.41
CA ARG A 304 -5.34 9.66 -19.36
C ARG A 304 -4.90 10.33 -20.65
N SER A 305 -5.26 9.76 -21.78
CA SER A 305 -5.09 10.42 -23.07
C SER A 305 -6.07 11.60 -23.20
N ALA A 306 -5.74 12.58 -24.04
CA ALA A 306 -6.65 13.69 -24.34
C ALA A 306 -8.04 13.22 -24.85
N CYS A 307 -8.10 12.04 -25.46
CA CYS A 307 -9.33 11.41 -25.93
C CYS A 307 -10.19 10.88 -24.77
N ASP A 308 -9.55 10.34 -23.72
CA ASP A 308 -10.26 9.81 -22.54
C ASP A 308 -10.90 10.92 -21.70
N VAL A 309 -10.25 12.08 -21.61
CA VAL A 309 -10.75 13.25 -20.88
C VAL A 309 -12.07 13.76 -21.51
N ARG A 310 -12.18 13.81 -22.83
CA ARG A 310 -13.39 14.26 -23.53
C ARG A 310 -14.59 13.34 -23.25
N LYS A 311 -14.40 12.02 -23.29
CA LYS A 311 -15.47 11.04 -23.03
C LYS A 311 -16.01 11.09 -21.59
N THR A 312 -15.16 11.42 -20.61
CA THR A 312 -15.55 11.53 -19.21
C THR A 312 -16.39 12.79 -18.98
N THR A 313 -16.03 13.91 -19.62
CA THR A 313 -16.77 15.18 -19.51
C THR A 313 -18.16 15.10 -20.15
N GLU A 314 -18.31 14.36 -21.24
CA GLU A 314 -19.62 14.12 -21.89
C GLU A 314 -20.55 13.21 -21.06
N ARG A 315 -19.99 12.22 -20.35
CA ARG A 315 -20.79 11.34 -19.44
C ARG A 315 -21.24 12.04 -18.15
N GLN A 316 -20.58 13.09 -17.73
CA GLN A 316 -20.98 13.88 -16.54
C GLN A 316 -22.02 14.97 -16.86
N ARG A 317 -22.25 15.26 -18.14
CA ARG A 317 -23.22 16.24 -18.60
C ARG A 317 -24.58 15.62 -19.01
N LYS A 318 -24.67 14.29 -19.02
CA LYS A 318 -25.90 13.52 -19.21
C LYS A 318 -26.35 12.88 -17.87
#